data_690923bbd624b450b96649d8205951c4
#
_entry.id   690923bbd624b450b96649d8205951c4
#
_cell.length_a   1.000
_cell.length_b   1.000
_cell.length_c   1.000
_cell.angle_alpha   90.00
_cell.angle_beta   90.00
_cell.angle_gamma   90.00
#
_symmetry.space_group_name_H-M   'P 1'
#
loop_
_entity.id
_entity.type
_entity.pdbx_description
1 polymer ?
#
loop_
_entity_poly.entity_id
_entity_poly.type
_entity_poly.pdbx_seq_one_letter_code
_entity_poly.pdbx_strand_id
1 'polypeptide(L)'
;MTRIILTMDVHRRRCRQNLGLDKKLPPLPHMSSKYALSVAWTEQDAVVSHDLARIKGMHPRNCRRILMRYSAHQPRYGYIQGQLYLLRGLGAVCKDEKLLFWAFVQLCRYVAPYGPLGVECNMRAARIPDWVLDRMQGDVDRTVLSYFVRFRWLFILWGQSCPEPRFLWAVWDYVLQSHTHALRFASAMLEYFDEMYRDQYPYSSERIPYVFAGQLDSEEKVANILARAHMLSHK
;
A
#
# COMPACT_ATOMS: atom_id res chain seq x y z
N MET A 1 4.58 29.21 2.55
CA MET A 1 4.36 27.74 2.42
C MET A 1 4.73 27.08 3.74
N THR A 2 3.73 26.71 4.53
CA THR A 2 3.92 26.01 5.81
C THR A 2 4.50 24.63 5.51
N ARG A 3 5.56 24.21 6.20
CA ARG A 3 6.13 22.85 6.07
C ARG A 3 5.02 21.83 6.32
N ILE A 4 4.43 21.30 5.25
CA ILE A 4 3.32 20.33 5.30
C ILE A 4 3.84 18.95 5.73
N ILE A 5 5.12 18.65 5.51
CA ILE A 5 5.71 17.38 5.92
C ILE A 5 6.27 17.51 7.34
N LEU A 6 5.58 16.89 8.26
CA LEU A 6 6.02 16.69 9.63
C LEU A 6 7.29 15.83 9.66
N THR A 7 8.01 15.83 10.78
CA THR A 7 9.17 14.94 10.92
C THR A 7 8.74 13.49 10.82
N MET A 8 9.63 12.61 10.37
CA MET A 8 9.37 11.17 10.26
C MET A 8 8.83 10.56 11.55
N ASP A 9 9.29 11.02 12.70
CA ASP A 9 8.85 10.50 14.00
C ASP A 9 7.38 10.83 14.31
N VAL A 10 6.88 11.98 13.87
CA VAL A 10 5.48 12.34 14.02
C VAL A 10 4.60 11.46 13.14
N HIS A 11 4.95 11.28 11.87
CA HIS A 11 4.23 10.39 10.96
C HIS A 11 4.21 8.94 11.48
N ARG A 12 5.35 8.43 11.95
CA ARG A 12 5.45 7.08 12.54
C ARG A 12 4.54 6.90 13.74
N ARG A 13 4.49 7.89 14.64
CA ARG A 13 3.62 7.85 15.83
C ARG A 13 2.16 7.78 15.41
N ARG A 14 1.71 8.64 14.49
CA ARG A 14 0.34 8.65 13.99
C ARG A 14 -0.03 7.36 13.26
N CYS A 15 0.83 6.85 12.40
CA CYS A 15 0.60 5.54 11.75
C CYS A 15 0.46 4.42 12.77
N ARG A 16 1.27 4.39 13.84
CA ARG A 16 1.13 3.41 14.94
C ARG A 16 -0.22 3.52 15.62
N GLN A 17 -0.68 4.74 15.91
CA GLN A 17 -2.00 5.00 16.48
C GLN A 17 -3.12 4.54 15.55
N ASN A 18 -3.07 4.92 14.28
CA ASN A 18 -4.07 4.51 13.27
C ASN A 18 -4.13 2.99 13.09
N LEU A 19 -3.02 2.29 13.26
CA LEU A 19 -2.96 0.83 13.23
C LEU A 19 -3.25 0.16 14.58
N GLY A 20 -3.55 0.93 15.63
CA GLY A 20 -3.85 0.40 16.97
C GLY A 20 -2.68 -0.32 17.64
N LEU A 21 -1.44 0.05 17.32
CA LEU A 21 -0.22 -0.59 17.81
C LEU A 21 0.30 -0.02 19.15
N ASP A 22 -0.38 0.95 19.73
CA ASP A 22 -0.04 1.53 21.03
C ASP A 22 -0.55 0.67 22.19
N LYS A 23 -1.40 -0.30 21.91
CA LYS A 23 -1.89 -1.27 22.88
C LYS A 23 -0.89 -2.39 23.12
N LYS A 24 -1.04 -3.11 24.26
CA LYS A 24 -0.23 -4.30 24.54
C LYS A 24 -0.41 -5.33 23.40
N LEU A 25 0.64 -5.54 22.63
CA LEU A 25 0.62 -6.48 21.51
C LEU A 25 0.62 -7.92 22.03
N PRO A 26 -0.14 -8.82 21.39
CA PRO A 26 -0.07 -10.26 21.68
C PRO A 26 1.35 -10.82 21.49
N PRO A 27 1.69 -11.98 22.06
CA PRO A 27 2.92 -12.67 21.73
C PRO A 27 2.97 -12.98 20.22
N LEU A 28 4.16 -13.17 19.69
CA LEU A 28 4.31 -13.65 18.32
C LEU A 28 3.66 -15.03 18.18
N PRO A 29 2.91 -15.30 17.11
CA PRO A 29 2.36 -16.62 16.87
C PRO A 29 3.49 -17.66 16.82
N HIS A 30 3.26 -18.79 17.48
CA HIS A 30 4.19 -19.92 17.42
C HIS A 30 4.16 -20.51 16.00
N MET A 31 5.32 -20.64 15.40
CA MET A 31 5.48 -21.25 14.10
C MET A 31 5.86 -22.72 14.28
N SER A 32 4.96 -23.65 13.95
CA SER A 32 5.29 -25.06 14.01
C SER A 32 6.27 -25.43 12.90
N SER A 33 7.22 -26.32 13.22
CA SER A 33 8.15 -26.85 12.22
C SER A 33 7.43 -27.57 11.07
N LYS A 34 6.27 -28.16 11.36
CA LYS A 34 5.41 -28.81 10.36
C LYS A 34 4.90 -27.83 9.30
N TYR A 35 4.59 -26.57 9.70
CA TYR A 35 4.15 -25.56 8.73
C TYR A 35 5.29 -25.13 7.81
N ALA A 36 6.49 -24.93 8.34
CA ALA A 36 7.65 -24.55 7.54
C ALA A 36 8.01 -25.57 6.44
N LEU A 37 7.60 -26.83 6.65
CA LEU A 37 7.79 -27.94 5.69
C LEU A 37 6.51 -28.26 4.90
N SER A 38 5.45 -27.48 5.05
CA SER A 38 4.19 -27.74 4.35
C SER A 38 4.29 -27.38 2.87
N VAL A 39 3.57 -28.12 2.03
CA VAL A 39 3.45 -27.84 0.59
C VAL A 39 2.96 -26.41 0.35
N ALA A 40 1.97 -25.96 1.14
CA ALA A 40 1.43 -24.61 1.03
C ALA A 40 2.48 -23.51 1.24
N TRP A 41 3.45 -23.70 2.16
CA TRP A 41 4.55 -22.76 2.31
C TRP A 41 5.54 -22.82 1.16
N THR A 42 5.85 -24.02 0.67
CA THR A 42 6.80 -24.21 -0.43
C THR A 42 6.33 -23.48 -1.70
N GLU A 43 5.06 -23.57 -2.01
CA GLU A 43 4.46 -22.83 -3.13
C GLU A 43 4.53 -21.31 -2.91
N GLN A 44 4.20 -20.84 -1.72
CA GLN A 44 4.29 -19.41 -1.38
C GLN A 44 5.74 -18.92 -1.36
N ASP A 45 6.71 -19.72 -0.93
CA ASP A 45 8.12 -19.33 -0.86
C ASP A 45 8.71 -19.07 -2.26
N ALA A 46 8.24 -19.72 -3.29
CA ALA A 46 8.63 -19.43 -4.66
C ALA A 46 8.19 -18.00 -5.08
N VAL A 47 6.94 -17.64 -4.79
CA VAL A 47 6.41 -16.30 -5.06
C VAL A 47 7.13 -15.23 -4.21
N VAL A 48 7.34 -15.52 -2.93
CA VAL A 48 8.09 -14.64 -2.00
C VAL A 48 9.52 -14.42 -2.50
N SER A 49 10.20 -15.47 -2.97
CA SER A 49 11.57 -15.41 -3.48
C SER A 49 11.67 -14.48 -4.70
N HIS A 50 10.72 -14.60 -5.61
CA HIS A 50 10.64 -13.77 -6.78
C HIS A 50 10.39 -12.29 -6.44
N ASP A 51 9.51 -12.01 -5.48
CA ASP A 51 9.26 -10.64 -5.03
C ASP A 51 10.45 -10.06 -4.25
N LEU A 52 11.13 -10.87 -3.42
CA LEU A 52 12.33 -10.44 -2.68
C LEU A 52 13.47 -10.03 -3.62
N ALA A 53 13.62 -10.66 -4.78
CA ALA A 53 14.63 -10.29 -5.76
C ALA A 53 14.41 -8.87 -6.33
N ARG A 54 13.18 -8.36 -6.29
CA ARG A 54 12.79 -7.05 -6.83
C ARG A 54 12.82 -5.92 -5.79
N ILE A 55 12.82 -6.25 -4.50
CA ILE A 55 12.71 -5.26 -3.43
C ILE A 55 14.05 -5.09 -2.71
N LYS A 56 14.57 -3.85 -2.79
CA LYS A 56 15.77 -3.43 -2.05
C LYS A 56 15.41 -2.92 -0.65
N GLY A 57 16.34 -2.98 0.30
CA GLY A 57 16.24 -2.28 1.59
C GLY A 57 15.81 -3.14 2.79
N MET A 58 15.54 -4.43 2.60
CA MET A 58 15.33 -5.37 3.72
C MET A 58 16.19 -6.63 3.60
N HIS A 59 16.59 -7.18 4.75
CA HIS A 59 17.32 -8.44 4.77
C HIS A 59 16.38 -9.61 4.40
N PRO A 60 16.65 -10.39 3.33
CA PRO A 60 15.72 -11.41 2.82
C PRO A 60 15.26 -12.44 3.86
N ARG A 61 16.18 -12.88 4.75
CA ARG A 61 15.85 -13.85 5.82
C ARG A 61 14.80 -13.31 6.80
N ASN A 62 14.90 -12.02 7.16
CA ASN A 62 13.92 -11.41 8.07
C ASN A 62 12.54 -11.31 7.40
N CYS A 63 12.50 -10.93 6.12
CA CYS A 63 11.25 -10.89 5.37
C CYS A 63 10.59 -12.27 5.33
N ARG A 64 11.33 -13.30 4.93
CA ARG A 64 10.81 -14.67 4.88
C ARG A 64 10.26 -15.12 6.22
N ARG A 65 10.95 -14.85 7.31
CA ARG A 65 10.51 -15.23 8.66
C ARG A 65 9.18 -14.56 9.03
N ILE A 66 9.02 -13.28 8.74
CA ILE A 66 7.76 -12.56 8.98
C ILE A 66 6.64 -13.10 8.11
N LEU A 67 6.89 -13.30 6.81
CA LEU A 67 5.89 -13.79 5.87
C LEU A 67 5.47 -15.23 6.18
N MET A 68 6.39 -16.10 6.56
CA MET A 68 6.09 -17.46 7.00
C MET A 68 5.17 -17.45 8.23
N ARG A 69 5.49 -16.62 9.24
CA ARG A 69 4.61 -16.45 10.41
C ARG A 69 3.25 -15.90 10.06
N TYR A 70 3.21 -14.94 9.12
CA TYR A 70 1.95 -14.38 8.65
C TYR A 70 1.09 -15.45 7.96
N SER A 71 1.67 -16.24 7.08
CA SER A 71 0.97 -17.32 6.39
C SER A 71 0.46 -18.40 7.37
N ALA A 72 1.24 -18.73 8.40
CA ALA A 72 0.80 -19.62 9.47
C ALA A 72 -0.33 -19.00 10.32
N HIS A 73 -0.29 -17.68 10.53
CA HIS A 73 -1.34 -16.95 11.28
C HIS A 73 -2.61 -16.75 10.46
N GLN A 74 -2.51 -16.68 9.14
CA GLN A 74 -3.60 -16.49 8.19
C GLN A 74 -3.61 -17.62 7.14
N PRO A 75 -3.84 -18.87 7.53
CA PRO A 75 -3.66 -20.04 6.65
C PRO A 75 -4.61 -20.05 5.44
N ARG A 76 -5.76 -19.34 5.55
CA ARG A 76 -6.72 -19.25 4.44
C ARG A 76 -6.17 -18.43 3.26
N TYR A 77 -5.31 -17.46 3.54
CA TYR A 77 -4.92 -16.47 2.54
C TYR A 77 -3.43 -16.48 2.25
N GLY A 78 -2.62 -16.75 3.28
CA GLY A 78 -1.18 -16.77 3.15
C GLY A 78 -0.60 -15.44 2.64
N TYR A 79 0.53 -15.54 1.98
CA TYR A 79 1.15 -14.40 1.31
C TYR A 79 0.46 -14.16 -0.04
N ILE A 80 0.15 -12.91 -0.31
CA ILE A 80 -0.37 -12.45 -1.60
C ILE A 80 0.70 -11.55 -2.23
N GLN A 81 1.00 -11.76 -3.50
CA GLN A 81 1.98 -10.98 -4.26
C GLN A 81 1.72 -9.47 -4.11
N GLY A 82 2.76 -8.73 -3.80
CA GLY A 82 2.69 -7.28 -3.55
C GLY A 82 2.67 -6.90 -2.06
N GLN A 83 2.22 -7.75 -1.14
CA GLN A 83 2.24 -7.46 0.30
C GLN A 83 3.67 -7.19 0.84
N LEU A 84 4.69 -7.65 0.14
CA LEU A 84 6.08 -7.39 0.49
C LEU A 84 6.44 -5.89 0.45
N TYR A 85 5.75 -5.10 -0.38
CA TYR A 85 5.90 -3.63 -0.38
C TYR A 85 5.46 -3.00 0.95
N LEU A 86 4.42 -3.55 1.59
CA LEU A 86 3.97 -3.11 2.92
C LEU A 86 5.04 -3.44 3.97
N LEU A 87 5.58 -4.65 3.91
CA LEU A 87 6.63 -5.09 4.83
C LEU A 87 7.91 -4.26 4.65
N ARG A 88 8.28 -3.90 3.42
CA ARG A 88 9.42 -3.01 3.14
C ARG A 88 9.25 -1.65 3.81
N GLY A 89 8.08 -1.04 3.67
CA GLY A 89 7.78 0.26 4.28
C GLY A 89 7.91 0.21 5.80
N LEU A 90 7.41 -0.85 6.44
CA LEU A 90 7.52 -1.05 7.88
C LEU A 90 8.96 -1.33 8.30
N GLY A 91 9.67 -2.19 7.59
CA GLY A 91 11.02 -2.65 7.94
C GLY A 91 12.09 -1.56 7.88
N ALA A 92 11.84 -0.50 7.09
CA ALA A 92 12.73 0.66 7.04
C ALA A 92 12.82 1.40 8.38
N VAL A 93 11.81 1.29 9.24
CA VAL A 93 11.70 2.06 10.48
C VAL A 93 11.43 1.23 11.73
N CYS A 94 10.99 -0.01 11.59
CA CYS A 94 10.68 -0.89 12.71
C CYS A 94 11.75 -1.99 12.84
N LYS A 95 12.53 -1.93 13.93
CA LYS A 95 13.58 -2.92 14.25
C LYS A 95 13.04 -4.07 15.09
N ASP A 96 12.01 -3.82 15.90
CA ASP A 96 11.39 -4.83 16.76
C ASP A 96 10.55 -5.79 15.93
N GLU A 97 10.85 -7.08 15.99
CA GLU A 97 10.20 -8.12 15.18
C GLU A 97 8.71 -8.29 15.54
N LYS A 98 8.39 -8.18 16.83
CA LYS A 98 7.01 -8.33 17.29
C LYS A 98 6.14 -7.18 16.80
N LEU A 99 6.64 -5.95 16.92
CA LEU A 99 5.96 -4.77 16.41
C LEU A 99 5.83 -4.83 14.88
N LEU A 100 6.91 -5.20 14.18
CA LEU A 100 6.92 -5.36 12.72
C LEU A 100 5.88 -6.37 12.25
N PHE A 101 5.80 -7.53 12.90
CA PHE A 101 4.82 -8.56 12.57
C PHE A 101 3.39 -8.06 12.74
N TRP A 102 3.04 -7.49 13.90
CA TRP A 102 1.68 -7.04 14.15
C TRP A 102 1.30 -5.82 13.31
N ALA A 103 2.24 -4.90 13.05
CA ALA A 103 2.03 -3.81 12.10
C ALA A 103 1.72 -4.35 10.70
N PHE A 104 2.47 -5.34 10.24
CA PHE A 104 2.22 -5.98 8.96
C PHE A 104 0.85 -6.66 8.90
N VAL A 105 0.46 -7.41 9.95
CA VAL A 105 -0.88 -8.01 10.05
C VAL A 105 -1.98 -6.95 9.94
N GLN A 106 -1.84 -5.80 10.61
CA GLN A 106 -2.84 -4.73 10.56
C GLN A 106 -2.89 -4.07 9.18
N LEU A 107 -1.75 -3.82 8.53
CA LEU A 107 -1.75 -3.30 7.16
C LEU A 107 -2.40 -4.28 6.19
N CYS A 108 -2.08 -5.58 6.28
CA CYS A 108 -2.72 -6.60 5.45
C CYS A 108 -4.24 -6.64 5.64
N ARG A 109 -4.72 -6.49 6.88
CA ARG A 109 -6.17 -6.38 7.16
C ARG A 109 -6.78 -5.11 6.56
N TYR A 110 -6.08 -3.99 6.69
CA TYR A 110 -6.54 -2.71 6.13
C TYR A 110 -6.70 -2.79 4.61
N VAL A 111 -5.74 -3.40 3.90
CA VAL A 111 -5.77 -3.50 2.44
C VAL A 111 -6.56 -4.70 1.90
N ALA A 112 -6.98 -5.63 2.75
CA ALA A 112 -7.67 -6.86 2.34
C ALA A 112 -8.86 -6.61 1.39
N PRO A 113 -9.70 -5.56 1.57
CA PRO A 113 -10.79 -5.27 0.65
C PRO A 113 -10.35 -4.99 -0.79
N TYR A 114 -9.14 -4.48 -0.97
CA TYR A 114 -8.59 -4.13 -2.29
C TYR A 114 -7.84 -5.28 -2.96
N GLY A 115 -7.49 -6.32 -2.20
CA GLY A 115 -6.80 -7.50 -2.70
C GLY A 115 -7.73 -8.46 -3.46
N PRO A 116 -7.14 -9.56 -4.00
CA PRO A 116 -7.90 -10.59 -4.73
C PRO A 116 -9.10 -11.11 -3.93
N LEU A 117 -8.93 -11.35 -2.64
CA LEU A 117 -9.97 -11.86 -1.76
C LEU A 117 -11.15 -10.89 -1.57
N GLY A 118 -10.87 -9.59 -1.51
CA GLY A 118 -11.93 -8.57 -1.46
C GLY A 118 -12.79 -8.60 -2.73
N VAL A 119 -12.18 -8.88 -3.88
CA VAL A 119 -12.86 -9.06 -5.15
C VAL A 119 -13.71 -10.31 -5.16
N GLU A 120 -13.12 -11.46 -4.77
CA GLU A 120 -13.82 -12.75 -4.72
C GLU A 120 -15.01 -12.73 -3.75
N CYS A 121 -14.87 -12.09 -2.61
CA CYS A 121 -15.93 -11.92 -1.63
C CYS A 121 -16.92 -10.80 -1.98
N ASN A 122 -16.77 -10.14 -3.14
CA ASN A 122 -17.60 -9.01 -3.57
C ASN A 122 -17.77 -7.93 -2.48
N MET A 123 -16.70 -7.66 -1.75
CA MET A 123 -16.73 -6.67 -0.67
C MET A 123 -16.98 -5.28 -1.23
N ARG A 124 -17.95 -4.56 -0.64
CA ARG A 124 -18.31 -3.21 -1.08
C ARG A 124 -17.12 -2.25 -1.11
N ALA A 125 -16.19 -2.40 -0.17
CA ALA A 125 -14.95 -1.62 -0.11
C ALA A 125 -13.95 -1.92 -1.26
N ALA A 126 -14.11 -3.07 -1.95
CA ALA A 126 -13.28 -3.40 -3.12
C ALA A 126 -13.65 -2.58 -4.36
N ARG A 127 -14.85 -2.00 -4.38
CA ARG A 127 -15.32 -1.20 -5.51
C ARG A 127 -14.67 0.19 -5.45
N ILE A 128 -14.06 0.60 -6.54
CA ILE A 128 -13.55 1.96 -6.68
C ILE A 128 -14.70 2.85 -7.13
N PRO A 129 -15.08 3.86 -6.34
CA PRO A 129 -16.18 4.77 -6.69
C PRO A 129 -15.90 5.56 -7.96
N ASP A 130 -16.95 5.88 -8.73
CA ASP A 130 -16.82 6.63 -9.98
C ASP A 130 -16.15 8.00 -9.78
N TRP A 131 -16.45 8.70 -8.68
CA TRP A 131 -15.83 10.00 -8.38
C TRP A 131 -14.29 9.96 -8.26
N VAL A 132 -13.69 8.77 -7.99
CA VAL A 132 -12.24 8.57 -8.05
C VAL A 132 -11.78 8.43 -9.49
N LEU A 133 -12.51 7.64 -10.29
CA LEU A 133 -12.14 7.33 -11.66
C LEU A 133 -12.37 8.50 -12.61
N ASP A 134 -13.34 9.37 -12.31
CA ASP A 134 -13.66 10.59 -13.08
C ASP A 134 -12.55 11.65 -13.07
N ARG A 135 -11.50 11.43 -12.26
CA ARG A 135 -10.33 12.33 -12.22
C ARG A 135 -9.40 12.17 -13.41
N MET A 136 -9.45 11.04 -14.09
CA MET A 136 -8.73 10.87 -15.35
C MET A 136 -9.65 11.28 -16.50
N GLN A 137 -9.22 12.27 -17.29
CA GLN A 137 -10.02 12.83 -18.38
C GLN A 137 -9.88 12.02 -19.67
N GLY A 138 -10.96 12.05 -20.49
CA GLY A 138 -11.02 11.35 -21.76
C GLY A 138 -11.75 10.02 -21.68
N ASP A 139 -11.79 9.31 -22.81
CA ASP A 139 -12.40 7.99 -22.90
C ASP A 139 -11.47 6.94 -22.31
N VAL A 140 -11.76 6.52 -21.08
CA VAL A 140 -10.95 5.58 -20.30
C VAL A 140 -11.77 4.33 -20.02
N ASP A 141 -11.21 3.16 -20.31
CA ASP A 141 -11.77 1.90 -19.80
C ASP A 141 -11.74 1.89 -18.26
N ARG A 142 -12.90 2.12 -17.66
CA ARG A 142 -13.07 2.20 -16.20
C ARG A 142 -12.73 0.89 -15.50
N THR A 143 -12.87 -0.24 -16.17
CA THR A 143 -12.50 -1.55 -15.62
C THR A 143 -10.99 -1.64 -15.46
N VAL A 144 -10.26 -1.27 -16.51
CA VAL A 144 -8.79 -1.22 -16.49
C VAL A 144 -8.29 -0.21 -15.45
N LEU A 145 -8.86 0.99 -15.44
CA LEU A 145 -8.49 2.04 -14.49
C LEU A 145 -8.74 1.60 -13.04
N SER A 146 -9.92 1.03 -12.76
CA SER A 146 -10.28 0.50 -11.44
C SER A 146 -9.32 -0.60 -10.99
N TYR A 147 -8.94 -1.51 -11.89
CA TYR A 147 -7.94 -2.55 -11.60
C TYR A 147 -6.60 -1.95 -11.17
N PHE A 148 -6.09 -0.97 -11.93
CA PHE A 148 -4.81 -0.33 -11.62
C PHE A 148 -4.86 0.44 -10.30
N VAL A 149 -5.88 1.27 -10.04
CA VAL A 149 -6.05 2.00 -8.77
C VAL A 149 -6.04 1.02 -7.61
N ARG A 150 -6.76 -0.08 -7.73
CA ARG A 150 -6.87 -1.10 -6.69
C ARG A 150 -5.52 -1.76 -6.41
N PHE A 151 -4.89 -2.37 -7.42
CA PHE A 151 -3.74 -3.23 -7.21
C PHE A 151 -2.40 -2.49 -7.17
N ARG A 152 -2.26 -1.39 -7.89
CA ARG A 152 -1.01 -0.63 -7.93
C ARG A 152 -0.88 0.38 -6.80
N TRP A 153 -2.00 0.85 -6.25
CA TRP A 153 -1.99 1.87 -5.21
C TRP A 153 -2.59 1.39 -3.90
N LEU A 154 -3.89 1.06 -3.89
CA LEU A 154 -4.60 0.79 -2.63
C LEU A 154 -4.15 -0.51 -1.96
N PHE A 155 -3.97 -1.58 -2.71
CA PHE A 155 -3.57 -2.88 -2.14
C PHE A 155 -2.15 -2.89 -1.57
N ILE A 156 -1.23 -2.15 -2.18
CA ILE A 156 0.15 -2.04 -1.73
C ILE A 156 0.46 -0.73 -1.01
N LEU A 157 -0.57 0.09 -0.71
CA LEU A 157 -0.47 1.39 -0.04
C LEU A 157 0.68 2.25 -0.57
N TRP A 158 0.76 2.40 -1.90
CA TRP A 158 1.78 3.20 -2.59
C TRP A 158 3.23 2.77 -2.31
N GLY A 159 3.43 1.58 -1.75
CA GLY A 159 4.77 1.09 -1.43
C GLY A 159 5.71 0.98 -2.63
N GLN A 160 5.18 0.85 -3.84
CA GLN A 160 5.95 0.87 -5.07
C GLN A 160 6.20 2.31 -5.58
N SER A 161 5.24 3.21 -5.39
CA SER A 161 5.32 4.59 -5.87
C SER A 161 6.18 5.50 -4.99
N CYS A 162 6.41 5.13 -3.72
CA CYS A 162 7.26 5.87 -2.79
C CYS A 162 8.62 5.20 -2.66
N PRO A 163 9.67 5.65 -3.37
CA PRO A 163 11.00 5.05 -3.27
C PRO A 163 11.64 5.30 -1.90
N GLU A 164 11.39 6.47 -1.30
CA GLU A 164 11.93 6.85 0.00
C GLU A 164 10.95 6.61 1.13
N PRO A 165 11.39 5.99 2.25
CA PRO A 165 10.52 5.72 3.40
C PRO A 165 9.84 6.96 3.98
N ARG A 166 10.49 8.12 3.98
CA ARG A 166 9.91 9.38 4.52
C ARG A 166 8.63 9.78 3.79
N PHE A 167 8.59 9.65 2.47
CA PHE A 167 7.42 9.97 1.67
C PHE A 167 6.31 8.94 1.89
N LEU A 168 6.69 7.66 1.96
CA LEU A 168 5.74 6.60 2.23
C LEU A 168 5.02 6.79 3.58
N TRP A 169 5.77 7.18 4.62
CA TRP A 169 5.18 7.41 5.94
C TRP A 169 4.30 8.65 5.98
N ALA A 170 4.64 9.72 5.23
CA ALA A 170 3.77 10.88 5.08
C ALA A 170 2.44 10.50 4.40
N VAL A 171 2.49 9.68 3.34
CA VAL A 171 1.29 9.13 2.69
C VAL A 171 0.49 8.26 3.65
N TRP A 172 1.14 7.33 4.38
CA TRP A 172 0.47 6.43 5.32
C TRP A 172 -0.19 7.16 6.48
N ASP A 173 0.40 8.23 6.99
CA ASP A 173 -0.21 9.06 8.03
C ASP A 173 -1.58 9.60 7.59
N TYR A 174 -1.74 9.92 6.31
CA TYR A 174 -3.00 10.38 5.75
C TYR A 174 -3.94 9.22 5.41
N VAL A 175 -3.48 8.24 4.62
CA VAL A 175 -4.37 7.21 4.07
C VAL A 175 -4.86 6.20 5.12
N LEU A 176 -4.09 5.94 6.17
CA LEU A 176 -4.48 5.02 7.24
C LEU A 176 -5.54 5.57 8.21
N GLN A 177 -5.96 6.82 8.05
CA GLN A 177 -7.06 7.37 8.85
C GLN A 177 -8.40 6.72 8.50
N SER A 178 -8.64 6.41 7.22
CA SER A 178 -9.80 5.65 6.75
C SER A 178 -9.66 5.25 5.28
N HIS A 179 -10.49 4.29 4.84
CA HIS A 179 -10.58 3.94 3.42
C HIS A 179 -10.98 5.14 2.53
N THR A 180 -11.79 6.06 3.05
CA THR A 180 -12.15 7.30 2.34
C THR A 180 -10.91 8.17 2.09
N HIS A 181 -10.00 8.30 3.06
CA HIS A 181 -8.74 9.03 2.88
C HIS A 181 -7.85 8.36 1.81
N ALA A 182 -7.79 7.03 1.80
CA ALA A 182 -7.06 6.30 0.77
C ALA A 182 -7.65 6.54 -0.63
N LEU A 183 -8.97 6.54 -0.77
CA LEU A 183 -9.65 6.85 -2.04
C LEU A 183 -9.43 8.30 -2.47
N ARG A 184 -9.47 9.27 -1.55
CA ARG A 184 -9.17 10.68 -1.84
C ARG A 184 -7.73 10.87 -2.32
N PHE A 185 -6.78 10.19 -1.69
CA PHE A 185 -5.39 10.24 -2.12
C PHE A 185 -5.22 9.63 -3.51
N ALA A 186 -5.86 8.49 -3.79
CA ALA A 186 -5.87 7.90 -5.12
C ALA A 186 -6.47 8.84 -6.18
N SER A 187 -7.59 9.50 -5.86
CA SER A 187 -8.23 10.51 -6.70
C SER A 187 -7.32 11.69 -7.01
N ALA A 188 -6.65 12.22 -5.97
CA ALA A 188 -5.71 13.33 -6.12
C ALA A 188 -4.47 12.94 -6.95
N MET A 189 -3.98 11.70 -6.81
CA MET A 189 -2.89 11.18 -7.65
C MET A 189 -3.30 11.04 -9.10
N LEU A 190 -4.50 10.50 -9.38
CA LEU A 190 -5.01 10.40 -10.75
C LEU A 190 -5.04 11.77 -11.41
N GLU A 191 -5.65 12.76 -10.74
CA GLU A 191 -5.74 14.13 -11.24
C GLU A 191 -4.36 14.74 -11.49
N TYR A 192 -3.44 14.63 -10.52
CA TYR A 192 -2.10 15.21 -10.60
C TYR A 192 -1.29 14.64 -11.77
N PHE A 193 -1.25 13.31 -11.91
CA PHE A 193 -0.47 12.68 -12.97
C PHE A 193 -1.17 12.75 -14.33
N ASP A 194 -2.51 12.74 -14.39
CA ASP A 194 -3.23 12.95 -15.63
C ASP A 194 -2.95 14.35 -16.19
N GLU A 195 -2.99 15.39 -15.36
CA GLU A 195 -2.62 16.75 -15.74
C GLU A 195 -1.17 16.83 -16.25
N MET A 196 -0.23 16.17 -15.54
CA MET A 196 1.18 16.18 -15.91
C MET A 196 1.46 15.58 -17.30
N TYR A 197 0.72 14.53 -17.68
CA TYR A 197 0.97 13.80 -18.91
C TYR A 197 0.00 14.13 -20.05
N ARG A 198 -1.02 14.94 -19.82
CA ARG A 198 -2.10 15.23 -20.79
C ARG A 198 -1.59 15.85 -22.08
N ASP A 199 -0.68 16.82 -21.98
CA ASP A 199 -0.16 17.51 -23.15
C ASP A 199 0.78 16.64 -23.99
N GLN A 200 1.46 15.66 -23.34
CA GLN A 200 2.38 14.75 -24.03
C GLN A 200 1.65 13.57 -24.67
N TYR A 201 0.55 13.12 -24.04
CA TYR A 201 -0.22 11.96 -24.44
C TYR A 201 -1.71 12.31 -24.48
N PRO A 202 -2.23 12.77 -25.63
CA PRO A 202 -3.61 13.27 -25.72
C PRO A 202 -4.66 12.18 -25.45
N TYR A 203 -4.35 10.93 -25.79
CA TYR A 203 -5.28 9.82 -25.56
C TYR A 203 -5.11 9.23 -24.16
N SER A 204 -6.22 8.99 -23.47
CA SER A 204 -6.24 8.46 -22.12
C SER A 204 -5.56 7.09 -21.98
N SER A 205 -5.73 6.22 -22.98
CA SER A 205 -5.09 4.90 -23.03
C SER A 205 -3.56 4.97 -23.03
N GLU A 206 -2.99 5.99 -23.66
CA GLU A 206 -1.55 6.24 -23.67
C GLU A 206 -1.03 6.76 -22.34
N ARG A 207 -1.85 7.54 -21.61
CA ARG A 207 -1.48 8.11 -20.30
C ARG A 207 -1.47 7.09 -19.18
N ILE A 208 -2.34 6.07 -19.23
CA ILE A 208 -2.51 5.09 -18.15
C ILE A 208 -1.17 4.52 -17.63
N PRO A 209 -0.24 4.02 -18.48
CA PRO A 209 1.02 3.48 -18.01
C PRO A 209 1.86 4.50 -17.22
N TYR A 210 1.91 5.76 -17.67
CA TYR A 210 2.71 6.82 -17.04
C TYR A 210 2.09 7.28 -15.71
N VAL A 211 0.76 7.43 -15.66
CA VAL A 211 0.04 7.77 -14.43
C VAL A 211 0.32 6.73 -13.33
N PHE A 212 0.27 5.44 -13.66
CA PHE A 212 0.51 4.37 -12.68
C PHE A 212 1.99 4.05 -12.45
N ALA A 213 2.89 4.49 -13.33
CA ALA A 213 4.33 4.49 -13.08
C ALA A 213 4.79 5.71 -12.25
N GLY A 214 3.92 6.72 -12.08
CA GLY A 214 4.21 7.96 -11.38
C GLY A 214 4.84 7.73 -10.00
N GLN A 215 6.00 8.39 -9.77
CA GLN A 215 6.76 8.24 -8.55
C GLN A 215 6.54 9.44 -7.61
N LEU A 216 6.36 9.15 -6.34
CA LEU A 216 6.31 10.11 -5.24
C LEU A 216 7.73 10.28 -4.68
N ASP A 217 8.60 10.87 -5.49
CA ASP A 217 10.05 10.93 -5.31
C ASP A 217 10.55 12.29 -4.78
N SER A 218 9.65 13.25 -4.59
CA SER A 218 9.98 14.56 -4.04
C SER A 218 8.96 15.02 -3.01
N GLU A 219 9.42 15.88 -2.09
CA GLU A 219 8.59 16.50 -1.06
C GLU A 219 7.47 17.33 -1.68
N GLU A 220 7.77 18.03 -2.75
CA GLU A 220 6.82 18.88 -3.47
C GLU A 220 5.66 18.08 -4.06
N LYS A 221 5.95 16.96 -4.75
CA LYS A 221 4.90 16.08 -5.30
C LYS A 221 4.00 15.53 -4.21
N VAL A 222 4.59 15.00 -3.14
CA VAL A 222 3.82 14.44 -2.02
C VAL A 222 2.97 15.52 -1.36
N ALA A 223 3.52 16.71 -1.12
CA ALA A 223 2.80 17.83 -0.52
C ALA A 223 1.64 18.30 -1.41
N ASN A 224 1.85 18.44 -2.73
CA ASN A 224 0.82 18.83 -3.68
C ASN A 224 -0.34 17.82 -3.72
N ILE A 225 -0.04 16.53 -3.78
CA ILE A 225 -1.07 15.50 -3.83
C ILE A 225 -1.82 15.41 -2.51
N LEU A 226 -1.14 15.51 -1.35
CA LEU A 226 -1.79 15.57 -0.04
C LEU A 226 -2.70 16.79 0.10
N ALA A 227 -2.27 17.96 -0.36
CA ALA A 227 -3.08 19.17 -0.35
C ALA A 227 -4.36 19.00 -1.19
N ARG A 228 -4.25 18.45 -2.40
CA ARG A 228 -5.41 18.10 -3.25
C ARG A 228 -6.35 17.11 -2.54
N ALA A 229 -5.79 16.05 -1.95
CA ALA A 229 -6.57 15.04 -1.24
C ALA A 229 -7.34 15.62 -0.04
N HIS A 230 -6.75 16.59 0.68
CA HIS A 230 -7.43 17.32 1.75
C HIS A 230 -8.57 18.20 1.22
N MET A 231 -8.39 18.88 0.09
CA MET A 231 -9.46 19.70 -0.52
C MET A 231 -10.67 18.85 -0.95
N LEU A 232 -10.46 17.61 -1.33
CA LEU A 232 -11.55 16.65 -1.64
C LEU A 232 -12.37 16.25 -0.39
N SER A 233 -11.92 16.58 0.82
CA SER A 233 -12.63 16.27 2.05
C SER A 233 -13.88 17.12 2.29
N HIS A 234 -14.00 18.24 1.62
CA HIS A 234 -15.06 19.23 1.82
C HIS A 234 -16.19 19.15 0.78
N LYS A 235 -16.16 18.16 -0.10
CA LYS A 235 -17.22 17.86 -1.05
C LYS A 235 -17.91 16.55 -0.68
#